data_2f94ee48975b2ae75f7d1ad84fcbbde1
#
_entry.id   2f94ee48975b2ae75f7d1ad84fcbbde1
#
_cell.length_a   1.000
_cell.length_b   1.000
_cell.length_c   1.000
_cell.angle_alpha   90.00
_cell.angle_beta   90.00
_cell.angle_gamma   90.00
#
_symmetry.space_group_name_H-M   'P 1'
#
loop_
_entity.id
_entity.type
_entity.pdbx_description
1 polymer ?
#
loop_
_entity_poly.entity_id
_entity_poly.type
_entity_poly.pdbx_seq_one_letter_code
_entity_poly.pdbx_strand_id
1 'polypeptide(L)'
;MLAKCFCTHDGSWSIMTGQGYQFILQVVTLLVITYFTWSFCIGVYRVTYHPLARIPGSKIAAMTYWYEVYYEVILGGQYFKRIKDMHSEFGPIIRINPDEIHFNDPEFINDIYPATRRKTDKPLWVGRRSGTPDSIVATMDHDKHRQRRSSIAAFFSDASVGRVEHTIKERLEKMVERWEKLGRDGGVVLEMLMVFQAFASDIITSYAFGDCFNFMECEDWGEEFFSSQDKYFQLTHIFGAFPIIMRVINMTPSWIMGIFIPNLFAMTEKQEWRINRVRQIRASPDPNAVKSTIFEGILSSSLPENEKTDTRMAHDAQLIVLAGESTTGYTMSALLFELLSHPDVYKRAKDEINSCTLGKNWAISYSDIQNLPYLNAVINEGLRLHPGVLSRMPRISPERDIVYHDKKRGTTYVIPPGTPASMTTLITHTNPEIFKEPLEFHPQRWINNSKLTRALIAFSRGSRNCAGQAIARCEISMMLATILLHYEIYIGQPGPTLELYDTVRERDVDANSEMIIPMPAKGSRGVRVRIRS
;
A
#
# COMPACT_ATOMS: atom_id res chain seq x y z
N MET A 1 -8.20 -42.53 21.79
CA MET A 1 -7.63 -43.83 21.39
C MET A 1 -7.58 -43.88 19.86
N LEU A 2 -6.52 -43.33 19.25
CA LEU A 2 -6.31 -43.36 17.81
C LEU A 2 -4.95 -44.01 17.56
N ALA A 3 -4.95 -45.33 17.38
CA ALA A 3 -3.78 -46.07 16.93
C ALA A 3 -3.60 -45.83 15.44
N LYS A 4 -2.55 -45.13 15.01
CA LYS A 4 -2.13 -45.06 13.61
C LYS A 4 -1.30 -46.30 13.26
N CYS A 5 -1.82 -47.10 12.34
CA CYS A 5 -1.10 -48.24 11.78
C CYS A 5 -0.25 -47.76 10.59
N PHE A 6 1.00 -48.17 10.54
CA PHE A 6 1.87 -48.06 9.35
C PHE A 6 2.02 -49.44 8.71
N CYS A 7 1.86 -49.52 7.39
CA CYS A 7 2.05 -50.76 6.65
C CYS A 7 3.55 -50.95 6.31
N THR A 8 4.13 -52.10 6.66
CA THR A 8 5.46 -52.48 6.22
C THR A 8 5.42 -53.20 4.88
N HIS A 9 6.52 -53.27 4.15
CA HIS A 9 6.65 -53.85 2.80
C HIS A 9 6.17 -55.31 2.65
N ASP A 10 5.99 -56.01 3.78
CA ASP A 10 5.56 -57.43 3.86
C ASP A 10 4.07 -57.58 4.21
N GLY A 11 3.26 -56.54 4.15
CA GLY A 11 1.82 -56.59 4.38
C GLY A 11 1.38 -56.84 5.84
N SER A 12 2.32 -56.84 6.80
CA SER A 12 2.01 -56.95 8.22
C SER A 12 1.86 -55.58 8.85
N TRP A 13 0.76 -55.35 9.54
CA TRP A 13 0.54 -54.14 10.35
C TRP A 13 1.28 -54.26 11.69
N SER A 14 2.37 -53.52 11.85
CA SER A 14 3.01 -53.44 13.15
C SER A 14 2.31 -52.38 14.02
N ILE A 15 1.72 -52.80 15.11
CA ILE A 15 1.27 -51.91 16.21
C ILE A 15 2.54 -51.43 16.90
N MET A 16 2.78 -50.10 16.93
CA MET A 16 3.87 -49.55 17.74
C MET A 16 3.73 -50.08 19.18
N THR A 17 4.76 -50.78 19.65
CA THR A 17 4.78 -51.25 21.03
C THR A 17 4.71 -50.06 21.98
N GLY A 18 4.06 -50.20 23.14
CA GLY A 18 3.92 -49.11 24.10
C GLY A 18 5.25 -48.43 24.46
N GLN A 19 6.37 -49.11 24.34
CA GLN A 19 7.72 -48.59 24.55
C GLN A 19 8.13 -47.60 23.44
N GLY A 20 7.80 -47.89 22.15
CA GLY A 20 8.07 -46.98 21.05
C GLY A 20 7.29 -45.65 21.14
N TYR A 21 6.02 -45.73 21.56
CA TYR A 21 5.21 -44.54 21.80
C TYR A 21 5.75 -43.68 22.98
N GLN A 22 6.14 -44.31 24.09
CA GLN A 22 6.75 -43.61 25.22
C GLN A 22 8.07 -42.94 24.84
N PHE A 23 8.90 -43.60 24.05
CA PHE A 23 10.16 -43.02 23.57
C PHE A 23 9.92 -41.78 22.68
N ILE A 24 8.97 -41.85 21.71
CA ILE A 24 8.61 -40.69 20.86
C ILE A 24 8.08 -39.56 21.75
N LEU A 25 7.20 -39.83 22.69
CA LEU A 25 6.66 -38.82 23.60
C LEU A 25 7.77 -38.15 24.43
N GLN A 26 8.73 -38.91 24.95
CA GLN A 26 9.88 -38.37 25.68
C GLN A 26 10.75 -37.48 24.79
N VAL A 27 11.06 -37.91 23.55
CA VAL A 27 11.82 -37.11 22.59
C VAL A 27 11.07 -35.80 22.23
N VAL A 28 9.78 -35.88 21.95
CA VAL A 28 8.96 -34.68 21.66
C VAL A 28 8.94 -33.75 22.87
N THR A 29 8.73 -34.28 24.05
CA THR A 29 8.73 -33.48 25.30
C THR A 29 10.07 -32.78 25.51
N LEU A 30 11.19 -33.50 25.33
CA LEU A 30 12.54 -32.94 25.45
C LEU A 30 12.77 -31.82 24.41
N LEU A 31 12.36 -32.04 23.16
CA LEU A 31 12.47 -31.03 22.12
C LEU A 31 11.64 -29.77 22.44
N VAL A 32 10.43 -29.95 22.97
CA VAL A 32 9.57 -28.84 23.40
C VAL A 32 10.20 -28.07 24.57
N ILE A 33 10.68 -28.76 25.60
CA ILE A 33 11.37 -28.13 26.74
C ILE A 33 12.62 -27.37 26.28
N THR A 34 13.43 -28.00 25.43
CA THR A 34 14.64 -27.37 24.87
C THR A 34 14.29 -26.11 24.06
N TYR A 35 13.26 -26.18 23.24
CA TYR A 35 12.78 -25.01 22.45
C TYR A 35 12.33 -23.87 23.36
N PHE A 36 11.52 -24.14 24.37
CA PHE A 36 11.05 -23.10 25.29
C PHE A 36 12.19 -22.51 26.14
N THR A 37 13.10 -23.36 26.64
CA THR A 37 14.28 -22.89 27.38
C THR A 37 15.17 -22.01 26.53
N TRP A 38 15.48 -22.43 25.30
CA TRP A 38 16.26 -21.66 24.35
C TRP A 38 15.56 -20.33 24.00
N SER A 39 14.25 -20.35 23.72
CA SER A 39 13.46 -19.15 23.43
C SER A 39 13.47 -18.16 24.59
N PHE A 40 13.36 -18.66 25.81
CA PHE A 40 13.44 -17.86 27.04
C PHE A 40 14.83 -17.22 27.21
N CYS A 41 15.90 -18.00 27.07
CA CYS A 41 17.27 -17.48 27.15
C CYS A 41 17.55 -16.38 26.10
N ILE A 42 17.10 -16.59 24.86
CA ILE A 42 17.18 -15.56 23.82
C ILE A 42 16.36 -14.32 24.20
N GLY A 43 15.16 -14.50 24.74
CA GLY A 43 14.33 -13.40 25.20
C GLY A 43 15.02 -12.58 26.30
N VAL A 44 15.64 -13.23 27.27
CA VAL A 44 16.43 -12.56 28.33
C VAL A 44 17.61 -11.81 27.72
N TYR A 45 18.39 -12.46 26.84
CA TYR A 45 19.50 -11.79 26.13
C TYR A 45 19.03 -10.53 25.41
N ARG A 46 17.88 -10.60 24.70
CA ARG A 46 17.33 -9.47 23.92
C ARG A 46 16.97 -8.26 24.77
N VAL A 47 16.52 -8.45 26.00
CA VAL A 47 16.15 -7.34 26.90
C VAL A 47 17.29 -6.85 27.78
N THR A 48 18.40 -7.61 27.90
CA THR A 48 19.52 -7.27 28.78
C THR A 48 20.80 -6.90 28.05
N TYR A 49 21.25 -7.74 27.12
CA TYR A 49 22.57 -7.63 26.48
C TYR A 49 22.55 -7.24 25.01
N HIS A 50 21.38 -7.28 24.36
CA HIS A 50 21.26 -6.90 22.96
C HIS A 50 21.63 -5.43 22.75
N PRO A 51 22.27 -5.04 21.62
CA PRO A 51 22.61 -3.64 21.33
C PRO A 51 21.43 -2.67 21.45
N LEU A 52 20.21 -3.13 21.17
CA LEU A 52 18.97 -2.35 21.28
C LEU A 52 18.30 -2.42 22.68
N ALA A 53 18.91 -3.07 23.68
CA ALA A 53 18.29 -3.27 24.99
C ALA A 53 17.99 -1.95 25.74
N ARG A 54 18.77 -0.90 25.46
CA ARG A 54 18.60 0.44 26.06
C ARG A 54 17.48 1.26 25.44
N ILE A 55 16.98 0.86 24.24
CA ILE A 55 15.93 1.61 23.55
C ILE A 55 14.58 1.33 24.25
N PRO A 56 13.80 2.38 24.55
CA PRO A 56 12.50 2.26 25.19
C PRO A 56 11.54 1.37 24.41
N GLY A 57 10.54 0.79 25.08
CA GLY A 57 9.50 -0.01 24.44
C GLY A 57 9.02 -1.16 25.30
N SER A 58 8.03 -1.88 24.80
CA SER A 58 7.49 -3.08 25.47
C SER A 58 8.56 -4.18 25.58
N LYS A 59 8.80 -4.66 26.80
CA LYS A 59 9.76 -5.77 27.03
C LYS A 59 9.34 -7.04 26.28
N ILE A 60 8.04 -7.32 26.19
CA ILE A 60 7.53 -8.48 25.44
C ILE A 60 7.81 -8.32 23.94
N ALA A 61 7.59 -7.13 23.38
CA ALA A 61 7.94 -6.85 22.00
C ALA A 61 9.45 -7.02 21.74
N ALA A 62 10.29 -6.58 22.66
CA ALA A 62 11.74 -6.76 22.57
C ALA A 62 12.18 -8.23 22.70
N MET A 63 11.44 -9.07 23.42
CA MET A 63 11.75 -10.49 23.61
C MET A 63 11.43 -11.35 22.41
N THR A 64 10.29 -11.12 21.73
CA THR A 64 9.76 -12.06 20.76
C THR A 64 8.97 -11.39 19.64
N TYR A 65 9.07 -11.95 18.43
CA TYR A 65 8.25 -11.58 17.28
C TYR A 65 6.76 -11.98 17.41
N TRP A 66 6.43 -12.90 18.33
CA TRP A 66 5.05 -13.30 18.58
C TRP A 66 4.16 -12.15 19.03
N TYR A 67 4.76 -11.09 19.62
CA TYR A 67 4.05 -9.88 19.96
C TYR A 67 3.53 -9.16 18.71
N GLU A 68 4.35 -9.01 17.68
CA GLU A 68 3.95 -8.46 16.40
C GLU A 68 2.95 -9.38 15.68
N VAL A 69 3.22 -10.69 15.64
CA VAL A 69 2.32 -11.69 15.05
C VAL A 69 0.92 -11.64 15.67
N TYR A 70 0.83 -11.43 16.98
CA TYR A 70 -0.46 -11.29 17.65
C TYR A 70 -1.28 -10.11 17.09
N TYR A 71 -0.68 -8.93 16.99
CA TYR A 71 -1.39 -7.74 16.48
C TYR A 71 -1.62 -7.77 14.97
N GLU A 72 -0.67 -8.30 14.21
CA GLU A 72 -0.75 -8.31 12.74
C GLU A 72 -1.59 -9.46 12.20
N VAL A 73 -1.43 -10.67 12.74
CA VAL A 73 -2.08 -11.87 12.21
C VAL A 73 -3.35 -12.21 12.99
N ILE A 74 -3.27 -12.28 14.33
CA ILE A 74 -4.42 -12.72 15.15
C ILE A 74 -5.47 -11.62 15.25
N LEU A 75 -5.05 -10.37 15.49
CA LEU A 75 -5.96 -9.21 15.55
C LEU A 75 -6.21 -8.55 14.19
N GLY A 76 -5.54 -9.00 13.12
CA GLY A 76 -5.77 -8.55 11.76
C GLY A 76 -5.30 -7.11 11.51
N GLY A 77 -3.98 -6.87 11.50
CA GLY A 77 -3.38 -5.60 11.11
C GLY A 77 -3.56 -4.46 12.11
N GLN A 78 -3.57 -4.76 13.42
CA GLN A 78 -3.76 -3.75 14.48
C GLN A 78 -2.44 -3.22 15.05
N TYR A 79 -1.29 -3.66 14.54
CA TYR A 79 -0.01 -3.31 15.16
C TYR A 79 0.32 -1.82 15.06
N PHE A 80 -0.09 -1.15 14.01
CA PHE A 80 0.12 0.31 13.86
C PHE A 80 -0.56 1.12 14.98
N LYS A 81 -1.76 0.69 15.45
CA LYS A 81 -2.43 1.31 16.59
C LYS A 81 -1.63 1.07 17.88
N ARG A 82 -1.16 -0.17 18.09
CA ARG A 82 -0.33 -0.49 19.25
C ARG A 82 0.99 0.28 19.24
N ILE A 83 1.64 0.46 18.07
CA ILE A 83 2.84 1.29 17.93
C ILE A 83 2.55 2.75 18.32
N LYS A 84 1.39 3.29 17.91
CA LYS A 84 0.95 4.63 18.32
C LYS A 84 0.83 4.75 19.84
N ASP A 85 0.19 3.78 20.49
CA ASP A 85 0.07 3.72 21.95
C ASP A 85 1.44 3.63 22.63
N MET A 86 2.32 2.78 22.11
CA MET A 86 3.70 2.65 22.62
C MET A 86 4.48 3.98 22.53
N HIS A 87 4.28 4.79 21.47
CA HIS A 87 4.88 6.13 21.41
C HIS A 87 4.35 7.07 22.49
N SER A 88 3.08 6.96 22.82
CA SER A 88 2.49 7.73 23.93
C SER A 88 3.05 7.30 25.30
N GLU A 89 3.36 6.00 25.47
CA GLU A 89 3.94 5.45 26.70
C GLU A 89 5.46 5.71 26.82
N PHE A 90 6.20 5.50 25.73
CA PHE A 90 7.67 5.39 25.74
C PHE A 90 8.40 6.54 25.01
N GLY A 91 7.69 7.45 24.37
CA GLY A 91 8.27 8.62 23.69
C GLY A 91 8.59 8.42 22.21
N PRO A 92 9.40 9.32 21.61
CA PRO A 92 9.53 9.43 20.16
C PRO A 92 10.36 8.33 19.50
N ILE A 93 11.14 7.57 20.25
CA ILE A 93 11.89 6.39 19.79
C ILE A 93 11.49 5.18 20.60
N ILE A 94 11.13 4.08 19.92
CA ILE A 94 10.71 2.84 20.57
C ILE A 94 11.24 1.60 19.83
N ARG A 95 11.53 0.54 20.59
CA ARG A 95 11.81 -0.78 20.05
C ARG A 95 10.50 -1.55 19.94
N ILE A 96 10.09 -1.86 18.69
CA ILE A 96 8.79 -2.45 18.40
C ILE A 96 8.81 -3.97 18.27
N ASN A 97 9.95 -4.57 17.92
CA ASN A 97 10.18 -6.01 17.91
C ASN A 97 11.66 -6.30 18.26
N PRO A 98 12.12 -7.56 18.29
CA PRO A 98 13.51 -7.85 18.66
C PRO A 98 14.58 -7.07 17.91
N ASP A 99 14.35 -6.72 16.65
CA ASP A 99 15.39 -6.13 15.78
C ASP A 99 15.03 -4.78 15.18
N GLU A 100 13.80 -4.28 15.35
CA GLU A 100 13.32 -3.08 14.67
C GLU A 100 13.01 -1.95 15.64
N ILE A 101 13.36 -0.73 15.22
CA ILE A 101 13.09 0.53 15.92
C ILE A 101 12.09 1.33 15.12
N HIS A 102 11.16 1.98 15.83
CA HIS A 102 10.19 2.88 15.24
C HIS A 102 10.35 4.30 15.81
N PHE A 103 10.24 5.29 14.92
CA PHE A 103 10.36 6.70 15.26
C PHE A 103 9.03 7.43 15.03
N ASN A 104 8.73 8.37 15.91
CA ASN A 104 7.65 9.34 15.75
C ASN A 104 8.23 10.74 16.06
N ASP A 105 9.21 11.17 15.28
CA ASP A 105 9.84 12.46 15.34
C ASP A 105 9.97 13.04 13.93
N PRO A 106 9.23 14.12 13.61
CA PRO A 106 9.24 14.72 12.27
C PRO A 106 10.59 15.30 11.86
N GLU A 107 11.39 15.78 12.82
CA GLU A 107 12.69 16.32 12.52
C GLU A 107 13.67 15.24 12.06
N PHE A 108 13.38 13.96 12.40
CA PHE A 108 14.22 12.82 12.09
C PHE A 108 13.84 12.09 10.79
N ILE A 109 12.83 12.56 10.06
CA ILE A 109 12.35 11.93 8.81
C ILE A 109 13.48 11.76 7.79
N ASN A 110 14.32 12.80 7.61
CA ASN A 110 15.39 12.77 6.61
C ASN A 110 16.58 11.88 7.00
N ASP A 111 16.73 11.53 8.28
CA ASP A 111 17.74 10.59 8.75
C ASP A 111 17.32 9.14 8.49
N ILE A 112 16.02 8.82 8.63
CA ILE A 112 15.46 7.51 8.28
C ILE A 112 15.29 7.35 6.77
N TYR A 113 14.86 8.41 6.07
CA TYR A 113 14.63 8.41 4.61
C TYR A 113 15.56 9.38 3.88
N PRO A 114 16.87 9.12 3.91
CA PRO A 114 17.85 10.07 3.37
C PRO A 114 17.74 10.19 1.85
N ALA A 115 18.15 11.35 1.35
CA ALA A 115 18.34 11.57 -0.07
C ALA A 115 19.36 10.59 -0.67
N THR A 116 19.48 10.54 -1.99
CA THR A 116 20.22 9.55 -2.80
C THR A 116 21.69 9.32 -2.44
N ARG A 117 22.31 10.19 -1.64
CA ARG A 117 23.73 10.08 -1.24
C ARG A 117 24.02 9.05 -0.16
N ARG A 118 23.00 8.56 0.58
CA ARG A 118 23.18 7.54 1.62
C ARG A 118 22.53 6.25 1.18
N LYS A 119 23.27 5.14 1.27
CA LYS A 119 22.73 3.81 1.00
C LYS A 119 21.70 3.46 2.07
N THR A 120 20.58 2.90 1.62
CA THR A 120 19.54 2.37 2.48
C THR A 120 18.99 1.09 1.90
N ASP A 121 19.08 0.03 2.68
CA ASP A 121 18.50 -1.26 2.34
C ASP A 121 17.09 -1.40 2.92
N LYS A 122 16.39 -2.45 2.53
CA LYS A 122 15.11 -2.88 3.12
C LYS A 122 15.28 -4.20 3.84
N PRO A 123 14.58 -4.44 4.95
CA PRO A 123 14.58 -5.76 5.57
C PRO A 123 13.81 -6.77 4.71
N LEU A 124 14.22 -8.02 4.80
CA LEU A 124 13.72 -9.13 3.99
C LEU A 124 12.20 -9.33 4.08
N TRP A 125 11.61 -9.10 5.25
CA TRP A 125 10.18 -9.30 5.45
C TRP A 125 9.29 -8.38 4.60
N VAL A 126 9.77 -7.18 4.23
CA VAL A 126 9.04 -6.25 3.36
C VAL A 126 8.79 -6.88 1.98
N GLY A 127 9.81 -7.51 1.40
CA GLY A 127 9.67 -8.19 0.11
C GLY A 127 8.77 -9.42 0.17
N ARG A 128 8.77 -10.14 1.30
CA ARG A 128 7.92 -11.32 1.51
C ARG A 128 6.44 -10.99 1.57
N ARG A 129 6.08 -9.86 2.18
CA ARG A 129 4.68 -9.41 2.30
C ARG A 129 4.01 -9.12 0.97
N SER A 130 4.75 -8.67 -0.03
CA SER A 130 4.20 -8.28 -1.33
C SER A 130 3.77 -9.45 -2.21
N GLY A 131 4.18 -10.68 -1.89
CA GLY A 131 3.98 -11.84 -2.77
C GLY A 131 4.75 -11.78 -4.10
N THR A 132 5.55 -10.73 -4.33
CA THR A 132 6.33 -10.48 -5.55
C THR A 132 7.82 -10.32 -5.23
N PRO A 133 8.54 -11.39 -4.80
CA PRO A 133 9.88 -11.30 -4.21
C PRO A 133 10.94 -10.74 -5.15
N ASP A 134 10.76 -10.85 -6.47
CA ASP A 134 11.74 -10.36 -7.46
C ASP A 134 11.41 -8.95 -7.97
N SER A 135 10.33 -8.33 -7.49
CA SER A 135 9.93 -7.00 -7.91
C SER A 135 10.89 -5.89 -7.44
N ILE A 136 10.78 -4.73 -8.07
CA ILE A 136 11.55 -3.52 -7.70
C ILE A 136 11.31 -3.16 -6.22
N VAL A 137 10.05 -3.21 -5.75
CA VAL A 137 9.72 -2.85 -4.36
C VAL A 137 10.27 -3.84 -3.35
N ALA A 138 10.29 -5.14 -3.69
CA ALA A 138 10.84 -6.20 -2.85
C ALA A 138 12.38 -6.22 -2.83
N THR A 139 13.04 -5.48 -3.73
CA THR A 139 14.50 -5.45 -3.82
C THR A 139 15.10 -4.84 -2.55
N MET A 140 15.84 -5.64 -1.78
CA MET A 140 16.45 -5.24 -0.51
C MET A 140 17.65 -4.33 -0.71
N ASP A 141 18.65 -4.80 -1.45
CA ASP A 141 19.91 -4.10 -1.69
C ASP A 141 19.71 -2.75 -2.39
N HIS A 142 20.42 -1.72 -1.91
CA HIS A 142 20.31 -0.36 -2.41
C HIS A 142 20.73 -0.23 -3.87
N ASP A 143 21.89 -0.78 -4.21
CA ASP A 143 22.50 -0.57 -5.54
C ASP A 143 21.71 -1.35 -6.61
N LYS A 144 21.28 -2.57 -6.29
CA LYS A 144 20.38 -3.36 -7.14
C LYS A 144 19.04 -2.68 -7.37
N HIS A 145 18.44 -2.13 -6.31
CA HIS A 145 17.21 -1.35 -6.45
C HIS A 145 17.42 -0.11 -7.33
N ARG A 146 18.51 0.62 -7.14
CA ARG A 146 18.84 1.81 -7.94
C ARG A 146 18.95 1.45 -9.42
N GLN A 147 19.60 0.33 -9.74
CA GLN A 147 19.73 -0.17 -11.09
C GLN A 147 18.36 -0.52 -11.70
N ARG A 148 17.51 -1.25 -10.97
CA ARG A 148 16.14 -1.57 -11.40
C ARG A 148 15.27 -0.31 -11.53
N ARG A 149 15.36 0.61 -10.59
CA ARG A 149 14.61 1.86 -10.60
C ARG A 149 14.96 2.75 -11.80
N SER A 150 16.23 2.78 -12.23
CA SER A 150 16.65 3.60 -13.36
C SER A 150 15.98 3.21 -14.67
N SER A 151 15.62 1.93 -14.86
CA SER A 151 14.95 1.45 -16.08
C SER A 151 13.52 1.95 -16.25
N ILE A 152 12.87 2.35 -15.15
CA ILE A 152 11.48 2.86 -15.17
C ILE A 152 11.40 4.37 -14.88
N ALA A 153 12.49 5.02 -14.49
CA ALA A 153 12.46 6.40 -13.99
C ALA A 153 11.86 7.39 -15.00
N ALA A 154 12.14 7.21 -16.29
CA ALA A 154 11.63 8.08 -17.34
C ALA A 154 10.09 8.01 -17.52
N PHE A 155 9.46 6.90 -17.09
CA PHE A 155 8.01 6.71 -17.17
C PHE A 155 7.26 7.31 -15.99
N PHE A 156 7.96 7.61 -14.91
CA PHE A 156 7.37 8.15 -13.68
C PHE A 156 7.87 9.56 -13.33
N SER A 157 8.48 10.26 -14.29
CA SER A 157 8.90 11.65 -14.15
C SER A 157 7.73 12.63 -14.37
N ASP A 158 7.86 13.85 -13.90
CA ASP A 158 6.87 14.90 -14.16
C ASP A 158 6.64 15.12 -15.67
N ALA A 159 7.70 15.01 -16.48
CA ALA A 159 7.60 15.08 -17.94
C ALA A 159 6.79 13.93 -18.57
N SER A 160 6.63 12.82 -17.88
CA SER A 160 5.84 11.67 -18.36
C SER A 160 4.34 11.84 -18.17
N VAL A 161 3.92 12.76 -17.31
CA VAL A 161 2.51 13.02 -17.00
C VAL A 161 1.72 13.38 -18.26
N GLY A 162 2.30 14.20 -19.16
CA GLY A 162 1.67 14.55 -20.43
C GLY A 162 1.31 13.37 -21.34
N ARG A 163 2.02 12.23 -21.19
CA ARG A 163 1.72 10.99 -21.94
C ARG A 163 0.50 10.24 -21.39
N VAL A 164 0.31 10.32 -20.07
CA VAL A 164 -0.80 9.65 -19.36
C VAL A 164 -2.05 10.53 -19.35
N GLU A 165 -1.90 11.84 -19.42
CA GLU A 165 -3.00 12.80 -19.35
C GLU A 165 -4.13 12.53 -20.34
N HIS A 166 -3.79 12.16 -21.57
CA HIS A 166 -4.80 11.83 -22.58
C HIS A 166 -5.65 10.63 -22.14
N THR A 167 -5.00 9.57 -21.67
CA THR A 167 -5.71 8.38 -21.16
C THR A 167 -6.58 8.72 -19.95
N ILE A 168 -6.07 9.56 -19.02
CA ILE A 168 -6.85 10.02 -17.87
C ILE A 168 -8.11 10.76 -18.32
N LYS A 169 -8.00 11.69 -19.27
CA LYS A 169 -9.15 12.44 -19.82
C LYS A 169 -10.19 11.50 -20.42
N GLU A 170 -9.77 10.61 -21.28
CA GLU A 170 -10.66 9.62 -21.91
C GLU A 170 -11.42 8.79 -20.87
N ARG A 171 -10.74 8.36 -19.81
CA ARG A 171 -11.38 7.58 -18.73
C ARG A 171 -12.31 8.44 -17.87
N LEU A 172 -11.99 9.70 -17.64
CA LEU A 172 -12.88 10.63 -16.92
C LEU A 172 -14.15 10.93 -17.73
N GLU A 173 -14.03 11.16 -19.03
CA GLU A 173 -15.18 11.36 -19.93
C GLU A 173 -16.10 10.14 -19.88
N LYS A 174 -15.57 8.93 -20.03
CA LYS A 174 -16.34 7.67 -19.90
C LYS A 174 -17.00 7.52 -18.52
N MET A 175 -16.30 7.91 -17.46
CA MET A 175 -16.85 7.87 -16.10
C MET A 175 -18.05 8.79 -15.95
N VAL A 176 -17.94 10.04 -16.40
CA VAL A 176 -19.02 11.02 -16.33
C VAL A 176 -20.22 10.57 -17.19
N GLU A 177 -20.00 10.16 -18.44
CA GLU A 177 -21.06 9.64 -19.31
C GLU A 177 -21.80 8.46 -18.67
N ARG A 178 -21.05 7.53 -18.06
CA ARG A 178 -21.65 6.40 -17.38
C ARG A 178 -22.43 6.82 -16.13
N TRP A 179 -21.92 7.76 -15.34
CA TRP A 179 -22.61 8.30 -14.19
C TRP A 179 -23.88 9.05 -14.58
N GLU A 180 -23.85 9.86 -15.63
CA GLU A 180 -25.03 10.53 -16.18
C GLU A 180 -26.10 9.53 -16.64
N LYS A 181 -25.69 8.46 -17.32
CA LYS A 181 -26.62 7.40 -17.76
C LYS A 181 -27.25 6.68 -16.58
N LEU A 182 -26.45 6.29 -15.59
CA LEU A 182 -26.92 5.56 -14.41
C LEU A 182 -27.69 6.45 -13.43
N GLY A 183 -27.41 7.74 -13.40
CA GLY A 183 -28.04 8.72 -12.51
C GLY A 183 -29.44 9.14 -12.90
N ARG A 184 -29.92 8.76 -14.11
CA ARG A 184 -31.31 9.00 -14.55
C ARG A 184 -32.29 8.21 -13.66
N ASP A 185 -33.57 8.59 -13.69
CA ASP A 185 -34.64 7.87 -12.99
C ASP A 185 -34.50 7.78 -11.46
N GLY A 186 -34.04 8.87 -10.83
CA GLY A 186 -33.99 8.99 -9.37
C GLY A 186 -32.62 8.70 -8.73
N GLY A 187 -31.64 8.41 -9.54
CA GLY A 187 -30.26 8.23 -9.13
C GLY A 187 -29.85 6.80 -8.81
N VAL A 188 -28.55 6.55 -8.87
CA VAL A 188 -27.91 5.27 -8.54
C VAL A 188 -26.97 5.44 -7.36
N VAL A 189 -26.88 4.43 -6.52
CA VAL A 189 -25.89 4.37 -5.43
C VAL A 189 -24.71 3.51 -5.86
N LEU A 190 -23.53 4.10 -5.92
CA LEU A 190 -22.29 3.42 -6.26
C LEU A 190 -21.33 3.38 -5.06
N GLU A 191 -20.52 2.35 -4.99
CA GLU A 191 -19.40 2.23 -4.06
C GLU A 191 -18.16 2.83 -4.72
N MET A 192 -17.66 3.94 -4.15
CA MET A 192 -16.66 4.78 -4.80
C MET A 192 -15.27 4.16 -4.86
N LEU A 193 -14.88 3.35 -3.88
CA LEU A 193 -13.58 2.67 -3.93
C LEU A 193 -13.47 1.80 -5.18
N MET A 194 -14.51 1.03 -5.46
CA MET A 194 -14.56 0.14 -6.63
C MET A 194 -14.51 0.92 -7.95
N VAL A 195 -15.31 1.98 -8.06
CA VAL A 195 -15.32 2.86 -9.24
C VAL A 195 -13.94 3.47 -9.49
N PHE A 196 -13.29 3.98 -8.45
CA PHE A 196 -11.99 4.61 -8.61
C PHE A 196 -10.83 3.60 -8.73
N GLN A 197 -10.97 2.39 -8.21
CA GLN A 197 -10.04 1.30 -8.51
C GLN A 197 -10.14 0.87 -9.97
N ALA A 198 -11.35 0.75 -10.52
CA ALA A 198 -11.57 0.45 -11.95
C ALA A 198 -10.94 1.54 -12.83
N PHE A 199 -11.17 2.82 -12.50
CA PHE A 199 -10.58 3.97 -13.18
C PHE A 199 -9.05 3.93 -13.16
N ALA A 200 -8.44 3.82 -11.99
CA ALA A 200 -7.00 3.80 -11.82
C ALA A 200 -6.36 2.54 -12.44
N SER A 201 -7.03 1.38 -12.37
CA SER A 201 -6.58 0.15 -12.99
C SER A 201 -6.51 0.24 -14.51
N ASP A 202 -7.55 0.80 -15.15
CA ASP A 202 -7.56 0.97 -16.60
C ASP A 202 -6.49 1.97 -17.08
N ILE A 203 -6.19 3.00 -16.29
CA ILE A 203 -5.10 3.94 -16.59
C ILE A 203 -3.74 3.26 -16.46
N ILE A 204 -3.45 2.64 -15.30
CA ILE A 204 -2.11 2.08 -15.08
C ILE A 204 -1.81 0.90 -16.00
N THR A 205 -2.81 0.08 -16.34
CA THR A 205 -2.63 -1.04 -17.28
C THR A 205 -2.45 -0.54 -18.70
N SER A 206 -3.22 0.45 -19.17
CA SER A 206 -2.97 1.11 -20.46
C SER A 206 -1.56 1.67 -20.55
N TYR A 207 -1.10 2.35 -19.52
CA TYR A 207 0.22 2.97 -19.49
C TYR A 207 1.36 1.95 -19.41
N ALA A 208 1.17 0.89 -18.64
CA ALA A 208 2.20 -0.14 -18.47
C ALA A 208 2.35 -1.06 -19.67
N PHE A 209 1.23 -1.41 -20.33
CA PHE A 209 1.18 -2.47 -21.34
C PHE A 209 0.69 -2.03 -22.72
N GLY A 210 0.17 -0.81 -22.87
CA GLY A 210 -0.53 -0.37 -24.08
C GLY A 210 -1.89 -1.01 -24.28
N ASP A 211 -2.47 -1.59 -23.24
CA ASP A 211 -3.77 -2.27 -23.21
C ASP A 211 -4.29 -2.31 -21.77
N CYS A 212 -5.60 -2.45 -21.55
CA CYS A 212 -6.17 -2.39 -20.21
C CYS A 212 -7.20 -3.49 -19.95
N PHE A 213 -7.60 -3.62 -18.69
CA PHE A 213 -8.62 -4.59 -18.28
C PHE A 213 -10.04 -4.19 -18.64
N ASN A 214 -10.27 -2.91 -18.96
CA ASN A 214 -11.59 -2.33 -19.26
C ASN A 214 -12.61 -2.50 -18.12
N PHE A 215 -12.17 -2.42 -16.86
CA PHE A 215 -13.07 -2.53 -15.72
C PHE A 215 -14.13 -1.42 -15.66
N MET A 216 -13.82 -0.25 -16.22
CA MET A 216 -14.80 0.83 -16.33
C MET A 216 -15.95 0.52 -17.30
N GLU A 217 -15.83 -0.48 -18.15
CA GLU A 217 -16.88 -0.95 -19.07
C GLU A 217 -17.65 -2.15 -18.51
N CYS A 218 -17.11 -2.83 -17.47
CA CYS A 218 -17.81 -3.91 -16.77
C CYS A 218 -19.02 -3.39 -16.00
N GLU A 219 -20.13 -4.15 -15.98
CA GLU A 219 -21.35 -3.76 -15.28
C GLU A 219 -21.09 -3.56 -13.77
N ASP A 220 -20.30 -4.45 -13.18
CA ASP A 220 -19.91 -4.49 -11.77
C ASP A 220 -18.63 -3.71 -11.44
N TRP A 221 -18.05 -2.94 -12.37
CA TRP A 221 -16.77 -2.23 -12.20
C TRP A 221 -15.59 -3.14 -11.85
N GLY A 222 -15.68 -4.44 -12.08
CA GLY A 222 -14.65 -5.41 -11.72
C GLY A 222 -14.69 -5.86 -10.26
N GLU A 223 -15.86 -5.87 -9.63
CA GLU A 223 -16.09 -6.24 -8.22
C GLU A 223 -15.46 -7.57 -7.84
N GLU A 224 -15.63 -8.60 -8.67
CA GLU A 224 -15.06 -9.92 -8.40
C GLU A 224 -13.53 -9.87 -8.26
N PHE A 225 -12.87 -9.13 -9.16
CA PHE A 225 -11.41 -8.98 -9.12
C PHE A 225 -10.96 -8.21 -7.88
N PHE A 226 -11.53 -7.03 -7.60
CA PHE A 226 -11.11 -6.20 -6.46
C PHE A 226 -11.42 -6.85 -5.12
N SER A 227 -12.56 -7.55 -5.00
CA SER A 227 -12.86 -8.35 -3.80
C SER A 227 -11.85 -9.48 -3.57
N SER A 228 -11.38 -10.13 -4.64
CA SER A 228 -10.34 -11.15 -4.55
C SER A 228 -8.99 -10.57 -4.16
N GLN A 229 -8.69 -9.38 -4.64
CA GLN A 229 -7.48 -8.63 -4.30
C GLN A 229 -7.47 -8.20 -2.82
N ASP A 230 -8.59 -7.73 -2.28
CA ASP A 230 -8.71 -7.37 -0.86
C ASP A 230 -8.47 -8.59 0.04
N LYS A 231 -9.01 -9.76 -0.34
CA LYS A 231 -8.74 -11.02 0.37
C LYS A 231 -7.26 -11.43 0.28
N TYR A 232 -6.60 -11.14 -0.84
CA TYR A 232 -5.14 -11.35 -0.96
C TYR A 232 -4.37 -10.42 -0.01
N PHE A 233 -4.72 -9.15 0.07
CA PHE A 233 -4.10 -8.22 1.01
C PHE A 233 -4.27 -8.65 2.47
N GLN A 234 -5.40 -9.26 2.86
CA GLN A 234 -5.61 -9.79 4.20
C GLN A 234 -4.61 -10.90 4.59
N LEU A 235 -3.98 -11.56 3.62
CA LEU A 235 -2.96 -12.58 3.86
C LEU A 235 -1.54 -12.02 3.99
N THR A 236 -1.33 -10.73 3.74
CA THR A 236 0.00 -10.12 3.66
C THR A 236 0.84 -10.31 4.93
N HIS A 237 0.22 -10.20 6.12
CA HIS A 237 0.91 -10.41 7.39
C HIS A 237 1.29 -11.88 7.60
N ILE A 238 0.44 -12.81 7.16
CA ILE A 238 0.71 -14.24 7.21
C ILE A 238 1.92 -14.56 6.32
N PHE A 239 1.98 -14.00 5.12
CA PHE A 239 3.12 -14.18 4.21
C PHE A 239 4.43 -13.60 4.78
N GLY A 240 4.33 -12.45 5.44
CA GLY A 240 5.47 -11.83 6.12
C GLY A 240 6.00 -12.65 7.28
N ALA A 241 5.10 -13.15 8.14
CA ALA A 241 5.42 -13.90 9.35
C ALA A 241 5.84 -15.36 9.07
N PHE A 242 5.20 -16.00 8.08
CA PHE A 242 5.36 -17.42 7.78
C PHE A 242 5.74 -17.67 6.30
N PRO A 243 6.99 -17.39 5.90
CA PRO A 243 7.43 -17.47 4.49
C PRO A 243 7.25 -18.84 3.85
N ILE A 244 7.18 -19.91 4.65
CA ILE A 244 6.94 -21.28 4.17
C ILE A 244 5.58 -21.41 3.49
N ILE A 245 4.58 -20.64 3.92
CA ILE A 245 3.22 -20.66 3.36
C ILE A 245 3.26 -20.23 1.89
N MET A 246 3.97 -19.13 1.58
CA MET A 246 4.14 -18.70 0.19
C MET A 246 4.86 -19.72 -0.68
N ARG A 247 5.86 -20.44 -0.12
CA ARG A 247 6.52 -21.51 -0.86
C ARG A 247 5.56 -22.64 -1.20
N VAL A 248 4.74 -23.05 -0.22
CA VAL A 248 3.73 -24.09 -0.44
C VAL A 248 2.71 -23.65 -1.49
N ILE A 249 2.20 -22.42 -1.39
CA ILE A 249 1.27 -21.85 -2.38
C ILE A 249 1.88 -21.88 -3.78
N ASN A 250 3.11 -21.40 -3.95
CA ASN A 250 3.79 -21.35 -5.26
C ASN A 250 4.12 -22.73 -5.83
N MET A 251 4.19 -23.77 -4.99
CA MET A 251 4.41 -25.17 -5.42
C MET A 251 3.07 -25.90 -5.71
N THR A 252 1.94 -25.32 -5.32
CA THR A 252 0.62 -25.94 -5.48
C THR A 252 0.09 -25.69 -6.88
N PRO A 253 -0.29 -26.73 -7.64
CA PRO A 253 -0.91 -26.57 -8.95
C PRO A 253 -2.16 -25.70 -8.93
N SER A 254 -2.37 -24.88 -9.96
CA SER A 254 -3.47 -23.90 -10.05
C SER A 254 -4.85 -24.52 -9.86
N TRP A 255 -5.08 -25.74 -10.36
CA TRP A 255 -6.35 -26.44 -10.21
C TRP A 255 -6.66 -26.82 -8.74
N ILE A 256 -5.64 -27.15 -7.93
CA ILE A 256 -5.79 -27.39 -6.49
C ILE A 256 -6.13 -26.07 -5.80
N MET A 257 -5.43 -24.99 -6.19
CA MET A 257 -5.69 -23.65 -5.66
C MET A 257 -7.13 -23.21 -5.92
N GLY A 258 -7.66 -23.45 -7.11
CA GLY A 258 -9.04 -23.13 -7.47
C GLY A 258 -10.09 -23.84 -6.61
N ILE A 259 -9.81 -25.06 -6.12
CA ILE A 259 -10.70 -25.80 -5.22
C ILE A 259 -10.66 -25.27 -3.78
N PHE A 260 -9.45 -25.04 -3.25
CA PHE A 260 -9.26 -24.71 -1.83
C PHE A 260 -9.23 -23.22 -1.53
N ILE A 261 -8.78 -22.40 -2.49
CA ILE A 261 -8.62 -20.93 -2.32
C ILE A 261 -9.05 -20.23 -3.63
N PRO A 262 -10.35 -20.24 -3.99
CA PRO A 262 -10.83 -19.72 -5.27
C PRO A 262 -10.50 -18.23 -5.47
N ASN A 263 -10.42 -17.45 -4.40
CA ASN A 263 -10.04 -16.03 -4.47
C ASN A 263 -8.60 -15.80 -4.95
N LEU A 264 -7.67 -16.73 -4.70
CA LEU A 264 -6.32 -16.66 -5.25
C LEU A 264 -6.29 -17.06 -6.74
N PHE A 265 -7.27 -17.81 -7.20
CA PHE A 265 -7.37 -18.21 -8.61
C PHE A 265 -7.64 -17.00 -9.52
N ALA A 266 -8.56 -16.10 -9.16
CA ALA A 266 -8.84 -14.88 -9.92
C ALA A 266 -7.59 -13.97 -10.06
N MET A 267 -6.76 -13.90 -9.01
CA MET A 267 -5.47 -13.21 -9.08
C MET A 267 -4.50 -13.88 -10.05
N THR A 268 -4.53 -15.21 -10.14
CA THR A 268 -3.65 -15.99 -11.04
C THR A 268 -4.02 -15.75 -12.50
N GLU A 269 -5.30 -15.69 -12.85
CA GLU A 269 -5.78 -15.38 -14.20
C GLU A 269 -5.27 -14.02 -14.69
N LYS A 270 -5.40 -12.98 -13.87
CA LYS A 270 -4.88 -11.65 -14.23
C LYS A 270 -3.35 -11.60 -14.27
N GLN A 271 -2.68 -12.45 -13.51
CA GLN A 271 -1.23 -12.61 -13.61
C GLN A 271 -0.81 -13.23 -14.94
N GLU A 272 -1.53 -14.24 -15.42
CA GLU A 272 -1.29 -14.84 -16.73
C GLU A 272 -1.51 -13.83 -17.87
N TRP A 273 -2.55 -13.01 -17.77
CA TRP A 273 -2.76 -11.91 -18.72
C TRP A 273 -1.56 -10.95 -18.75
N ARG A 274 -1.07 -10.51 -17.57
CA ARG A 274 0.09 -9.61 -17.46
C ARG A 274 1.37 -10.23 -18.05
N ILE A 275 1.62 -11.50 -17.76
CA ILE A 275 2.79 -12.23 -18.31
C ILE A 275 2.68 -12.32 -19.83
N ASN A 276 1.53 -12.71 -20.35
CA ASN A 276 1.32 -12.87 -21.78
C ASN A 276 1.47 -11.51 -22.49
N ARG A 277 1.00 -10.43 -21.88
CA ARG A 277 1.18 -9.09 -22.45
C ARG A 277 2.64 -8.66 -22.51
N VAL A 278 3.41 -8.91 -21.44
CA VAL A 278 4.86 -8.67 -21.45
C VAL A 278 5.57 -9.49 -22.54
N ARG A 279 5.18 -10.75 -22.74
CA ARG A 279 5.72 -11.59 -23.83
C ARG A 279 5.39 -11.05 -25.21
N GLN A 280 4.17 -10.56 -25.41
CA GLN A 280 3.77 -9.91 -26.66
C GLN A 280 4.62 -8.65 -26.92
N ILE A 281 4.81 -7.79 -25.92
CA ILE A 281 5.67 -6.60 -26.02
C ILE A 281 7.10 -7.02 -26.40
N ARG A 282 7.65 -8.07 -25.78
CA ARG A 282 8.98 -8.58 -26.08
C ARG A 282 9.11 -9.10 -27.53
N ALA A 283 8.08 -9.76 -28.04
CA ALA A 283 8.03 -10.35 -29.36
C ALA A 283 7.53 -9.38 -30.46
N SER A 284 7.19 -8.15 -30.10
CA SER A 284 6.60 -7.17 -31.04
C SER A 284 7.55 -6.89 -32.20
N PRO A 285 7.12 -7.10 -33.46
CA PRO A 285 7.92 -6.80 -34.64
C PRO A 285 8.05 -5.29 -34.92
N ASP A 286 7.14 -4.47 -34.37
CA ASP A 286 7.18 -3.02 -34.50
C ASP A 286 7.56 -2.36 -33.18
N PRO A 287 8.84 -2.00 -32.99
CA PRO A 287 9.29 -1.31 -31.80
C PRO A 287 8.59 0.05 -31.55
N ASN A 288 7.98 0.66 -32.56
CA ASN A 288 7.30 1.95 -32.40
C ASN A 288 5.91 1.78 -31.75
N ALA A 289 5.25 0.64 -31.97
CA ALA A 289 3.93 0.36 -31.39
C ALA A 289 3.94 0.25 -29.85
N VAL A 290 5.10 -0.08 -29.26
CA VAL A 290 5.27 -0.31 -27.82
C VAL A 290 6.28 0.64 -27.15
N LYS A 291 6.87 1.57 -27.88
CA LYS A 291 7.90 2.51 -27.35
C LYS A 291 7.41 3.43 -26.21
N SER A 292 6.13 3.47 -25.97
CA SER A 292 5.53 4.30 -24.91
C SER A 292 5.21 3.52 -23.64
N THR A 293 5.40 2.20 -23.59
CA THR A 293 5.03 1.37 -22.45
C THR A 293 6.16 1.22 -21.43
N ILE A 294 5.79 1.01 -20.16
CA ILE A 294 6.78 0.80 -19.07
C ILE A 294 7.60 -0.47 -19.36
N PHE A 295 6.94 -1.56 -19.80
CA PHE A 295 7.63 -2.83 -20.03
C PHE A 295 8.55 -2.81 -21.24
N GLU A 296 8.23 -2.05 -22.28
CA GLU A 296 9.18 -1.83 -23.35
C GLU A 296 10.41 -1.08 -22.83
N GLY A 297 10.22 -0.05 -22.01
CA GLY A 297 11.32 0.68 -21.41
C GLY A 297 12.24 -0.20 -20.56
N ILE A 298 11.68 -1.15 -19.79
CA ILE A 298 12.49 -2.12 -19.04
C ILE A 298 13.24 -3.05 -19.98
N LEU A 299 12.59 -3.60 -20.99
CA LEU A 299 13.18 -4.56 -21.92
C LEU A 299 14.29 -3.94 -22.79
N SER A 300 14.14 -2.69 -23.20
CA SER A 300 15.15 -1.93 -23.97
C SER A 300 16.23 -1.27 -23.11
N SER A 301 16.10 -1.30 -21.78
CA SER A 301 17.07 -0.70 -20.86
C SER A 301 18.42 -1.43 -20.84
N SER A 302 19.43 -0.80 -20.24
CA SER A 302 20.77 -1.38 -20.00
C SER A 302 20.81 -2.42 -18.88
N LEU A 303 19.66 -2.86 -18.36
CA LEU A 303 19.60 -3.95 -17.38
C LEU A 303 20.18 -5.24 -17.99
N PRO A 304 20.93 -6.04 -17.22
CA PRO A 304 21.37 -7.36 -17.65
C PRO A 304 20.17 -8.28 -17.99
N GLU A 305 20.35 -9.23 -18.90
CA GLU A 305 19.26 -10.10 -19.35
C GLU A 305 18.67 -10.98 -18.23
N ASN A 306 19.47 -11.36 -17.25
CA ASN A 306 18.98 -12.07 -16.06
C ASN A 306 18.04 -11.21 -15.17
N GLU A 307 18.04 -9.90 -15.37
CA GLU A 307 17.11 -8.95 -14.74
C GLU A 307 15.86 -8.67 -15.59
N LYS A 308 15.73 -9.31 -16.76
CA LYS A 308 14.61 -9.20 -17.69
C LYS A 308 13.85 -10.51 -17.89
N THR A 309 13.99 -11.47 -16.97
CA THR A 309 13.29 -12.77 -17.04
C THR A 309 11.78 -12.60 -16.95
N ASP A 310 11.01 -13.52 -17.54
CA ASP A 310 9.54 -13.50 -17.49
C ASP A 310 9.03 -13.48 -16.05
N THR A 311 9.62 -14.26 -15.14
CA THR A 311 9.23 -14.29 -13.73
C THR A 311 9.40 -12.92 -13.07
N ARG A 312 10.55 -12.27 -13.29
CA ARG A 312 10.78 -10.93 -12.73
C ARG A 312 9.83 -9.91 -13.33
N MET A 313 9.64 -9.94 -14.66
CA MET A 313 8.69 -9.04 -15.34
C MET A 313 7.26 -9.24 -14.83
N ALA A 314 6.85 -10.48 -14.57
CA ALA A 314 5.55 -10.78 -13.97
C ALA A 314 5.39 -10.19 -12.58
N HIS A 315 6.43 -10.27 -11.74
CA HIS A 315 6.42 -9.67 -10.41
C HIS A 315 6.36 -8.14 -10.46
N ASP A 316 7.11 -7.51 -11.35
CA ASP A 316 7.02 -6.06 -11.55
C ASP A 316 5.66 -5.64 -12.13
N ALA A 317 5.10 -6.42 -13.06
CA ALA A 317 3.79 -6.18 -13.65
C ALA A 317 2.68 -6.24 -12.61
N GLN A 318 2.66 -7.29 -11.79
CA GLN A 318 1.72 -7.41 -10.69
C GLN A 318 1.84 -6.24 -9.71
N LEU A 319 3.06 -5.90 -9.33
CA LEU A 319 3.30 -4.83 -8.38
C LEU A 319 2.87 -3.46 -8.92
N ILE A 320 3.23 -3.11 -10.16
CA ILE A 320 2.92 -1.81 -10.77
C ILE A 320 1.40 -1.63 -10.84
N VAL A 321 0.66 -2.65 -11.26
CA VAL A 321 -0.80 -2.60 -11.33
C VAL A 321 -1.40 -2.46 -9.93
N LEU A 322 -1.09 -3.37 -9.01
CA LEU A 322 -1.64 -3.34 -7.64
C LEU A 322 -1.34 -2.01 -6.93
N ALA A 323 -0.12 -1.48 -7.09
CA ALA A 323 0.26 -0.22 -6.45
C ALA A 323 -0.46 0.98 -7.06
N GLY A 324 -0.69 1.01 -8.38
CA GLY A 324 -1.36 2.12 -9.06
C GLY A 324 -2.85 2.14 -8.78
N GLU A 325 -3.53 1.00 -8.84
CA GLU A 325 -4.99 0.93 -8.69
C GLU A 325 -5.47 1.10 -7.25
N SER A 326 -4.91 0.33 -6.29
CA SER A 326 -5.45 0.28 -4.93
C SER A 326 -5.20 1.56 -4.15
N THR A 327 -3.98 2.11 -4.20
CA THR A 327 -3.63 3.30 -3.42
C THR A 327 -4.32 4.56 -3.94
N THR A 328 -4.40 4.70 -5.25
CA THR A 328 -5.01 5.85 -5.92
C THR A 328 -6.53 5.80 -5.74
N GLY A 329 -7.16 4.64 -5.98
CA GLY A 329 -8.60 4.45 -5.79
C GLY A 329 -9.03 4.73 -4.34
N TYR A 330 -8.29 4.23 -3.35
CA TYR A 330 -8.57 4.52 -1.94
C TYR A 330 -8.48 6.02 -1.63
N THR A 331 -7.41 6.69 -2.07
CA THR A 331 -7.23 8.13 -1.82
C THR A 331 -8.34 8.96 -2.47
N MET A 332 -8.76 8.63 -3.70
CA MET A 332 -9.84 9.29 -4.40
C MET A 332 -11.18 9.11 -3.68
N SER A 333 -11.48 7.89 -3.24
CA SER A 333 -12.71 7.56 -2.50
C SER A 333 -12.80 8.35 -1.19
N ALA A 334 -11.73 8.37 -0.41
CA ALA A 334 -11.67 9.11 0.84
C ALA A 334 -11.74 10.63 0.63
N LEU A 335 -11.08 11.17 -0.41
CA LEU A 335 -11.16 12.59 -0.76
C LEU A 335 -12.56 13.00 -1.18
N LEU A 336 -13.27 12.17 -1.94
CA LEU A 336 -14.66 12.45 -2.30
C LEU A 336 -15.56 12.47 -1.07
N PHE A 337 -15.37 11.53 -0.14
CA PHE A 337 -16.07 11.56 1.14
C PHE A 337 -15.83 12.86 1.90
N GLU A 338 -14.56 13.27 2.03
CA GLU A 338 -14.22 14.51 2.75
C GLU A 338 -14.85 15.75 2.09
N LEU A 339 -14.81 15.83 0.78
CA LEU A 339 -15.42 16.94 0.05
C LEU A 339 -16.95 16.99 0.24
N LEU A 340 -17.63 15.84 0.13
CA LEU A 340 -19.09 15.80 0.32
C LEU A 340 -19.51 16.01 1.78
N SER A 341 -18.63 15.73 2.75
CA SER A 341 -18.84 15.98 4.17
C SER A 341 -18.56 17.43 4.59
N HIS A 342 -17.85 18.20 3.74
CA HIS A 342 -17.45 19.59 4.03
C HIS A 342 -17.87 20.52 2.89
N PRO A 343 -19.16 20.95 2.86
CA PRO A 343 -19.71 21.75 1.75
C PRO A 343 -19.00 23.10 1.51
N ASP A 344 -18.43 23.70 2.53
CA ASP A 344 -17.63 24.93 2.44
C ASP A 344 -16.30 24.69 1.73
N VAL A 345 -15.64 23.56 2.00
CA VAL A 345 -14.42 23.13 1.30
C VAL A 345 -14.74 22.79 -0.15
N TYR A 346 -15.83 22.06 -0.40
CA TYR A 346 -16.32 21.72 -1.74
C TYR A 346 -16.53 22.97 -2.58
N LYS A 347 -17.32 23.91 -2.07
CA LYS A 347 -17.63 25.18 -2.75
C LYS A 347 -16.36 25.95 -3.09
N ARG A 348 -15.48 26.11 -2.11
CA ARG A 348 -14.24 26.88 -2.33
C ARG A 348 -13.31 26.24 -3.36
N ALA A 349 -13.17 24.91 -3.35
CA ALA A 349 -12.39 24.19 -4.35
C ALA A 349 -13.01 24.32 -5.75
N LYS A 350 -14.35 24.24 -5.83
CA LYS A 350 -15.11 24.46 -7.08
C LYS A 350 -14.92 25.89 -7.62
N ASP A 351 -15.02 26.90 -6.76
CA ASP A 351 -14.85 28.31 -7.15
C ASP A 351 -13.42 28.56 -7.70
N GLU A 352 -12.41 27.96 -7.07
CA GLU A 352 -11.03 28.06 -7.57
C GLU A 352 -10.87 27.44 -8.95
N ILE A 353 -11.41 26.24 -9.17
CA ILE A 353 -11.35 25.55 -10.47
C ILE A 353 -12.13 26.33 -11.53
N ASN A 354 -13.34 26.79 -11.22
CA ASN A 354 -14.14 27.60 -12.15
C ASN A 354 -13.39 28.87 -12.60
N SER A 355 -12.66 29.51 -11.69
CA SER A 355 -11.91 30.74 -12.01
C SER A 355 -10.80 30.52 -13.04
N CYS A 356 -10.20 29.33 -13.09
CA CYS A 356 -9.12 29.02 -14.05
C CYS A 356 -9.64 28.38 -15.35
N THR A 357 -10.90 27.90 -15.39
CA THR A 357 -11.49 27.20 -16.53
C THR A 357 -12.47 28.04 -17.34
N LEU A 358 -12.64 29.33 -17.00
CA LEU A 358 -13.53 30.26 -17.72
C LEU A 358 -13.26 30.24 -19.22
N GLY A 359 -14.29 29.83 -20.00
CA GLY A 359 -14.23 29.77 -21.46
C GLY A 359 -13.61 28.48 -22.03
N LYS A 360 -13.22 27.50 -21.22
CA LYS A 360 -12.74 26.20 -21.68
C LYS A 360 -13.85 25.17 -21.51
N ASN A 361 -14.61 24.92 -22.56
CA ASN A 361 -15.58 23.80 -22.56
C ASN A 361 -14.85 22.47 -22.34
N TRP A 362 -14.97 21.87 -21.16
CA TRP A 362 -14.56 20.47 -20.80
C TRP A 362 -13.07 20.12 -20.97
N ALA A 363 -12.26 20.95 -21.63
CA ALA A 363 -10.88 20.65 -21.98
C ALA A 363 -9.89 21.10 -20.89
N ILE A 364 -10.11 20.66 -19.62
CA ILE A 364 -9.14 20.93 -18.56
C ILE A 364 -7.89 20.10 -18.83
N SER A 365 -6.74 20.78 -18.88
CA SER A 365 -5.44 20.12 -18.86
C SER A 365 -4.90 20.06 -17.42
N TYR A 366 -4.06 19.07 -17.14
CA TYR A 366 -3.38 19.01 -15.85
C TYR A 366 -2.55 20.29 -15.60
N SER A 367 -1.95 20.86 -16.65
CA SER A 367 -1.22 22.13 -16.55
C SER A 367 -2.05 23.31 -16.05
N ASP A 368 -3.37 23.30 -16.27
CA ASP A 368 -4.27 24.36 -15.80
C ASP A 368 -4.50 24.28 -14.28
N ILE A 369 -4.52 23.05 -13.71
CA ILE A 369 -4.94 22.80 -12.34
C ILE A 369 -3.80 22.39 -11.38
N GLN A 370 -2.65 21.94 -11.91
CA GLN A 370 -1.57 21.40 -11.08
C GLN A 370 -1.02 22.38 -10.02
N ASN A 371 -1.14 23.68 -10.28
CA ASN A 371 -0.61 24.72 -9.41
C ASN A 371 -1.71 25.46 -8.61
N LEU A 372 -2.96 25.00 -8.65
CA LEU A 372 -4.05 25.62 -7.91
C LEU A 372 -3.81 25.44 -6.38
N PRO A 373 -3.67 26.54 -5.63
CA PRO A 373 -3.25 26.44 -4.23
C PRO A 373 -4.23 25.68 -3.35
N TYR A 374 -5.53 25.93 -3.51
CA TYR A 374 -6.53 25.33 -2.65
C TYR A 374 -6.82 23.86 -3.03
N LEU A 375 -6.87 23.54 -4.31
CA LEU A 375 -6.97 22.16 -4.79
C LEU A 375 -5.80 21.32 -4.27
N ASN A 376 -4.58 21.85 -4.35
CA ASN A 376 -3.39 21.17 -3.79
C ASN A 376 -3.48 21.02 -2.26
N ALA A 377 -4.04 22.00 -1.57
CA ALA A 377 -4.27 21.93 -0.13
C ALA A 377 -5.26 20.82 0.23
N VAL A 378 -6.36 20.69 -0.52
CA VAL A 378 -7.35 19.60 -0.39
C VAL A 378 -6.69 18.24 -0.59
N ILE A 379 -5.90 18.07 -1.66
CA ILE A 379 -5.20 16.82 -1.97
C ILE A 379 -4.18 16.47 -0.87
N ASN A 380 -3.39 17.44 -0.42
CA ASN A 380 -2.42 17.20 0.64
C ASN A 380 -3.08 16.81 1.97
N GLU A 381 -4.24 17.41 2.30
CA GLU A 381 -4.98 17.06 3.49
C GLU A 381 -5.59 15.66 3.40
N GLY A 382 -6.13 15.29 2.25
CA GLY A 382 -6.59 13.93 2.01
C GLY A 382 -5.46 12.90 2.10
N LEU A 383 -4.31 13.16 1.47
CA LEU A 383 -3.12 12.31 1.57
C LEU A 383 -2.57 12.21 3.00
N ARG A 384 -2.78 13.24 3.83
CA ARG A 384 -2.40 13.23 5.23
C ARG A 384 -3.31 12.33 6.07
N LEU A 385 -4.62 12.50 5.96
CA LEU A 385 -5.61 11.74 6.75
C LEU A 385 -5.81 10.32 6.23
N HIS A 386 -5.77 10.17 4.90
CA HIS A 386 -6.09 8.93 4.21
C HIS A 386 -4.94 8.51 3.28
N PRO A 387 -3.73 8.23 3.83
CA PRO A 387 -2.62 7.78 3.00
C PRO A 387 -2.91 6.41 2.42
N GLY A 388 -2.65 6.21 1.13
CA GLY A 388 -2.88 4.94 0.45
C GLY A 388 -2.01 3.77 0.95
N VAL A 389 -0.96 4.05 1.73
CA VAL A 389 -0.12 3.03 2.38
C VAL A 389 0.01 3.34 3.87
N LEU A 390 -0.39 2.38 4.71
CA LEU A 390 -0.29 2.47 6.17
C LEU A 390 0.93 1.76 6.74
N SER A 391 1.49 0.82 6.01
CA SER A 391 2.63 0.04 6.48
C SER A 391 3.76 0.93 6.97
N ARG A 392 4.37 0.54 8.07
CA ARG A 392 5.66 1.10 8.44
C ARG A 392 6.67 0.87 7.30
N MET A 393 7.48 1.89 7.04
CA MET A 393 8.40 1.92 5.90
C MET A 393 9.84 1.77 6.37
N PRO A 394 10.30 0.56 6.74
CA PRO A 394 11.63 0.38 7.32
C PRO A 394 12.74 0.64 6.31
N ARG A 395 13.83 1.19 6.84
CA ARG A 395 15.11 1.34 6.16
C ARG A 395 16.21 0.78 7.05
N ILE A 396 17.22 0.22 6.42
CA ILE A 396 18.44 -0.24 7.06
C ILE A 396 19.58 0.64 6.59
N SER A 397 20.32 1.22 7.51
CA SER A 397 21.63 1.82 7.21
C SER A 397 22.66 0.69 7.21
N PRO A 398 23.23 0.28 6.06
CA PRO A 398 24.09 -0.91 6.02
C PRO A 398 25.49 -0.67 6.60
N GLU A 399 25.98 0.57 6.56
CA GLU A 399 27.38 0.87 6.84
C GLU A 399 27.59 1.81 8.05
N ARG A 400 26.54 2.49 8.52
CA ARG A 400 26.68 3.57 9.50
C ARG A 400 25.67 3.44 10.61
N ASP A 401 26.10 3.88 11.80
CA ASP A 401 25.19 4.09 12.92
C ASP A 401 24.15 5.17 12.57
N ILE A 402 22.95 4.98 13.13
CA ILE A 402 21.93 6.02 13.21
C ILE A 402 21.98 6.60 14.62
N VAL A 403 22.30 7.90 14.74
CA VAL A 403 22.39 8.58 16.03
C VAL A 403 21.17 9.44 16.24
N TYR A 404 20.42 9.17 17.29
CA TYR A 404 19.22 9.90 17.66
C TYR A 404 19.36 10.59 19.02
N HIS A 405 19.11 11.89 19.07
CA HIS A 405 19.12 12.71 20.28
C HIS A 405 17.69 12.97 20.74
N ASP A 406 17.25 12.27 21.78
CA ASP A 406 15.96 12.55 22.42
C ASP A 406 16.08 13.84 23.25
N LYS A 407 15.62 14.94 22.68
CA LYS A 407 15.67 16.26 23.29
C LYS A 407 14.87 16.35 24.59
N LYS A 408 13.77 15.56 24.71
CA LYS A 408 12.91 15.57 25.90
C LYS A 408 13.54 14.85 27.08
N ARG A 409 14.31 13.79 26.82
CA ARG A 409 15.00 13.00 27.85
C ARG A 409 16.47 13.36 28.04
N GLY A 410 17.04 14.16 27.15
CA GLY A 410 18.48 14.47 27.14
C GLY A 410 19.36 13.24 26.88
N THR A 411 18.83 12.22 26.23
CA THR A 411 19.51 10.93 26.01
C THR A 411 19.85 10.75 24.54
N THR A 412 21.06 10.26 24.27
CA THR A 412 21.49 9.89 22.92
C THR A 412 21.44 8.39 22.76
N TYR A 413 20.77 7.94 21.70
CA TYR A 413 20.71 6.55 21.28
C TYR A 413 21.56 6.35 20.03
N VAL A 414 22.42 5.34 20.06
CA VAL A 414 23.22 4.91 18.92
C VAL A 414 22.67 3.57 18.44
N ILE A 415 22.20 3.54 17.21
CA ILE A 415 21.56 2.38 16.57
C ILE A 415 22.59 1.81 15.59
N PRO A 416 23.05 0.56 15.78
CA PRO A 416 24.09 -0.02 14.96
C PRO A 416 23.63 -0.24 13.52
N PRO A 417 24.60 -0.32 12.55
CA PRO A 417 24.33 -0.67 11.17
C PRO A 417 23.56 -1.99 11.09
N GLY A 418 22.76 -2.16 10.05
CA GLY A 418 21.96 -3.36 9.86
C GLY A 418 20.63 -3.39 10.61
N THR A 419 20.39 -2.43 11.52
CA THR A 419 19.12 -2.34 12.26
C THR A 419 18.03 -1.68 11.42
N PRO A 420 16.86 -2.32 11.24
CA PRO A 420 15.71 -1.67 10.63
C PRO A 420 15.18 -0.51 11.48
N ALA A 421 15.02 0.65 10.86
CA ALA A 421 14.46 1.86 11.44
C ALA A 421 13.27 2.33 10.60
N SER A 422 12.12 2.56 11.21
CA SER A 422 10.88 2.85 10.50
C SER A 422 10.08 4.00 11.06
N MET A 423 9.17 4.53 10.24
CA MET A 423 8.05 5.40 10.62
C MET A 423 6.78 4.88 9.96
N THR A 424 5.65 5.09 10.59
CA THR A 424 4.32 4.80 10.03
C THR A 424 3.67 6.09 9.57
N THR A 425 3.19 6.09 8.34
CA THR A 425 2.62 7.28 7.68
C THR A 425 1.55 7.94 8.54
N LEU A 426 0.51 7.21 8.93
CA LEU A 426 -0.61 7.74 9.70
C LEU A 426 -0.19 8.24 11.09
N ILE A 427 0.76 7.59 11.76
CA ILE A 427 1.27 8.03 13.08
C ILE A 427 1.94 9.39 12.94
N THR A 428 2.80 9.56 11.93
CA THR A 428 3.46 10.85 11.64
C THR A 428 2.45 11.91 11.24
N HIS A 429 1.48 11.56 10.39
CA HIS A 429 0.47 12.49 9.87
C HIS A 429 -0.60 12.91 10.88
N THR A 430 -0.76 12.15 11.95
CA THR A 430 -1.68 12.49 13.06
C THR A 430 -0.95 12.91 14.33
N ASN A 431 0.34 13.26 14.23
CA ASN A 431 1.09 13.78 15.36
C ASN A 431 0.64 15.22 15.70
N PRO A 432 0.10 15.47 16.92
CA PRO A 432 -0.40 16.79 17.30
C PRO A 432 0.71 17.85 17.48
N GLU A 433 1.95 17.43 17.63
CA GLU A 433 3.11 18.35 17.67
C GLU A 433 3.39 18.99 16.29
N ILE A 434 2.90 18.37 15.20
CA ILE A 434 3.04 18.85 13.83
C ILE A 434 1.74 19.47 13.32
N PHE A 435 0.65 18.74 13.48
CA PHE A 435 -0.65 19.06 12.92
C PHE A 435 -1.62 19.38 14.05
N LYS A 436 -1.97 20.67 14.19
CA LYS A 436 -3.02 21.08 15.11
C LYS A 436 -4.35 20.44 14.67
N GLU A 437 -5.15 19.93 15.63
CA GLU A 437 -6.39 19.22 15.33
C GLU A 437 -6.14 18.13 14.27
N PRO A 438 -5.32 17.12 14.61
CA PRO A 438 -4.73 16.21 13.61
C PRO A 438 -5.73 15.27 12.96
N LEU A 439 -6.95 15.12 13.50
CA LEU A 439 -7.99 14.25 12.94
C LEU A 439 -9.01 15.02 12.09
N GLU A 440 -8.96 16.36 12.12
CA GLU A 440 -9.85 17.21 11.34
C GLU A 440 -9.37 17.38 9.90
N PHE A 441 -10.31 17.37 8.94
CA PHE A 441 -10.02 17.68 7.54
C PHE A 441 -9.98 19.21 7.35
N HIS A 442 -8.80 19.78 7.36
CA HIS A 442 -8.59 21.22 7.35
C HIS A 442 -7.58 21.66 6.27
N PRO A 443 -7.97 21.76 4.99
CA PRO A 443 -7.07 22.11 3.89
C PRO A 443 -6.34 23.45 4.07
N GLN A 444 -6.96 24.42 4.75
CA GLN A 444 -6.40 25.76 4.97
C GLN A 444 -5.03 25.73 5.66
N ARG A 445 -4.73 24.67 6.45
CA ARG A 445 -3.41 24.53 7.11
C ARG A 445 -2.24 24.55 6.14
N TRP A 446 -2.43 24.03 4.93
CA TRP A 446 -1.38 23.95 3.89
C TRP A 446 -1.13 25.30 3.22
N ILE A 447 -2.16 26.14 3.12
CA ILE A 447 -2.05 27.51 2.61
C ILE A 447 -1.28 28.39 3.62
N ASN A 448 -1.62 28.25 4.90
CA ASN A 448 -1.05 29.05 5.98
C ASN A 448 0.38 28.63 6.34
N ASN A 449 0.76 27.38 6.09
CA ASN A 449 2.08 26.85 6.48
C ASN A 449 2.60 25.80 5.50
N SER A 450 3.32 26.24 4.48
CA SER A 450 3.95 25.36 3.47
C SER A 450 5.02 24.42 4.06
N LYS A 451 5.55 24.71 5.27
CA LYS A 451 6.56 23.86 5.92
C LYS A 451 5.99 22.51 6.34
N LEU A 452 4.66 22.37 6.48
CA LEU A 452 3.99 21.10 6.78
C LEU A 452 4.26 20.02 5.74
N THR A 453 4.54 20.38 4.49
CA THR A 453 4.91 19.44 3.42
C THR A 453 6.14 18.60 3.76
N ARG A 454 7.01 19.08 4.69
CA ARG A 454 8.16 18.30 5.16
C ARG A 454 7.77 17.08 5.98
N ALA A 455 6.61 17.11 6.63
CA ALA A 455 6.07 15.99 7.41
C ALA A 455 5.08 15.12 6.61
N LEU A 456 4.72 15.51 5.40
CA LEU A 456 3.87 14.70 4.52
C LEU A 456 4.72 13.60 3.87
N ILE A 457 4.58 12.38 4.37
CA ILE A 457 5.33 11.21 3.90
C ILE A 457 4.44 10.15 3.21
N ALA A 458 3.28 10.56 2.70
CA ALA A 458 2.33 9.68 2.00
C ALA A 458 2.98 8.93 0.82
N PHE A 459 3.94 9.55 0.14
CA PHE A 459 4.72 8.96 -0.94
C PHE A 459 6.10 8.47 -0.50
N SER A 460 6.35 8.33 0.82
CA SER A 460 7.67 8.10 1.39
C SER A 460 8.68 9.20 0.99
N ARG A 461 9.96 9.00 1.28
CA ARG A 461 11.04 9.93 0.91
C ARG A 461 12.32 9.19 0.56
N GLY A 462 13.28 9.96 0.04
CA GLY A 462 14.62 9.48 -0.27
C GLY A 462 14.68 8.59 -1.51
N SER A 463 15.72 7.76 -1.60
CA SER A 463 16.01 6.91 -2.76
C SER A 463 14.95 5.82 -3.02
N ARG A 464 14.06 5.59 -2.07
CA ARG A 464 12.99 4.58 -2.11
C ARG A 464 11.59 5.19 -2.09
N ASN A 465 11.45 6.47 -2.45
CA ASN A 465 10.14 7.13 -2.56
C ASN A 465 9.26 6.49 -3.64
N CYS A 466 7.95 6.79 -3.60
CA CYS A 466 7.00 6.31 -4.61
C CYS A 466 7.43 6.73 -6.02
N ALA A 467 7.43 5.76 -6.96
CA ALA A 467 7.71 6.04 -8.36
C ALA A 467 6.55 6.81 -9.00
N GLY A 468 5.32 6.39 -8.73
CA GLY A 468 4.11 6.89 -9.36
C GLY A 468 3.57 8.19 -8.78
N GLN A 469 4.31 8.93 -7.94
CA GLN A 469 3.81 10.13 -7.26
C GLN A 469 3.24 11.18 -8.23
N ALA A 470 3.94 11.45 -9.35
CA ALA A 470 3.49 12.45 -10.33
C ALA A 470 2.19 12.01 -11.03
N ILE A 471 2.11 10.74 -11.43
CA ILE A 471 0.93 10.16 -12.08
C ILE A 471 -0.26 10.16 -11.10
N ALA A 472 -0.07 9.67 -9.88
CA ALA A 472 -1.13 9.63 -8.87
C ALA A 472 -1.67 11.03 -8.55
N ARG A 473 -0.80 12.05 -8.44
CA ARG A 473 -1.25 13.43 -8.25
C ARG A 473 -2.02 13.97 -9.46
N CYS A 474 -1.60 13.64 -10.68
CA CYS A 474 -2.33 14.01 -11.90
C CYS A 474 -3.71 13.36 -11.91
N GLU A 475 -3.82 12.05 -11.69
CA GLU A 475 -5.09 11.32 -11.63
C GLU A 475 -6.04 11.91 -10.57
N ILE A 476 -5.57 12.10 -9.35
CA ILE A 476 -6.37 12.66 -8.24
C ILE A 476 -6.83 14.09 -8.58
N SER A 477 -5.92 14.94 -9.07
CA SER A 477 -6.25 16.34 -9.40
C SER A 477 -7.27 16.44 -10.50
N MET A 478 -7.10 15.67 -11.58
CA MET A 478 -8.02 15.69 -12.73
C MET A 478 -9.38 15.09 -12.38
N MET A 479 -9.41 14.01 -11.59
CA MET A 479 -10.65 13.42 -11.11
C MET A 479 -11.43 14.42 -10.24
N LEU A 480 -10.77 15.05 -9.24
CA LEU A 480 -11.42 16.04 -8.38
C LEU A 480 -11.94 17.24 -9.19
N ALA A 481 -11.12 17.76 -10.11
CA ALA A 481 -11.53 18.88 -10.97
C ALA A 481 -12.75 18.52 -11.82
N THR A 482 -12.76 17.32 -12.41
CA THR A 482 -13.90 16.83 -13.20
C THR A 482 -15.15 16.73 -12.35
N ILE A 483 -15.09 16.12 -11.17
CA ILE A 483 -16.25 16.00 -10.28
C ILE A 483 -16.76 17.37 -9.83
N LEU A 484 -15.86 18.26 -9.41
CA LEU A 484 -16.21 19.60 -8.94
C LEU A 484 -16.84 20.46 -10.03
N LEU A 485 -16.49 20.26 -11.30
CA LEU A 485 -17.11 20.99 -12.41
C LEU A 485 -18.48 20.46 -12.80
N HIS A 486 -18.67 19.14 -12.76
CA HIS A 486 -19.87 18.49 -13.30
C HIS A 486 -20.99 18.35 -12.29
N TYR A 487 -20.67 18.24 -11.01
CA TYR A 487 -21.64 17.89 -9.98
C TYR A 487 -21.74 18.99 -8.92
N GLU A 488 -22.89 19.00 -8.25
CA GLU A 488 -23.14 19.76 -7.03
C GLU A 488 -23.43 18.81 -5.88
N ILE A 489 -23.25 19.26 -4.64
CA ILE A 489 -23.77 18.52 -3.48
C ILE A 489 -25.30 18.60 -3.51
N TYR A 490 -25.96 17.45 -3.35
CA TYR A 490 -27.43 17.40 -3.35
C TYR A 490 -28.01 18.03 -2.08
N ILE A 491 -28.90 19.01 -2.28
CA ILE A 491 -29.68 19.68 -1.23
C ILE A 491 -31.18 19.75 -1.59
N GLY A 492 -31.62 18.89 -2.52
CA GLY A 492 -33.01 18.86 -3.01
C GLY A 492 -33.22 19.45 -4.42
N GLN A 493 -32.17 19.98 -5.06
CA GLN A 493 -32.24 20.57 -6.40
C GLN A 493 -32.20 19.51 -7.51
N PRO A 494 -32.77 19.78 -8.70
CA PRO A 494 -32.59 18.95 -9.87
C PRO A 494 -31.21 19.15 -10.49
N GLY A 495 -30.77 18.17 -11.33
CA GLY A 495 -29.53 18.22 -12.11
C GLY A 495 -28.45 17.30 -11.56
N PRO A 496 -27.25 17.37 -12.14
CA PRO A 496 -26.12 16.51 -11.75
C PRO A 496 -25.68 16.77 -10.31
N THR A 497 -25.95 15.82 -9.42
CA THR A 497 -25.67 15.97 -7.98
C THR A 497 -25.13 14.69 -7.37
N LEU A 498 -24.36 14.87 -6.29
CA LEU A 498 -23.82 13.81 -5.45
C LEU A 498 -24.33 13.93 -4.01
N GLU A 499 -24.62 12.81 -3.40
CA GLU A 499 -25.07 12.71 -2.01
C GLU A 499 -24.41 11.51 -1.33
N LEU A 500 -23.82 11.71 -0.16
CA LEU A 500 -23.37 10.59 0.68
C LEU A 500 -24.56 9.71 1.06
N TYR A 501 -24.44 8.41 0.85
CA TYR A 501 -25.49 7.44 1.12
C TYR A 501 -25.03 6.38 2.11
N ASP A 502 -25.63 6.37 3.32
CA ASP A 502 -25.33 5.39 4.37
C ASP A 502 -23.82 5.16 4.57
N THR A 503 -23.06 6.26 4.58
CA THR A 503 -21.61 6.23 4.80
C THR A 503 -21.28 6.89 6.13
N VAL A 504 -20.53 6.17 6.96
CA VAL A 504 -20.10 6.63 8.28
C VAL A 504 -18.57 6.63 8.32
N ARG A 505 -17.97 7.75 8.73
CA ARG A 505 -16.52 7.96 8.72
C ARG A 505 -15.74 6.82 9.37
N GLU A 506 -16.08 6.48 10.62
CA GLU A 506 -15.36 5.49 11.43
C GLU A 506 -15.51 4.06 10.89
N ARG A 507 -16.62 3.79 10.20
CA ARG A 507 -16.92 2.48 9.63
C ARG A 507 -16.33 2.30 8.24
N ASP A 508 -16.46 3.31 7.37
CA ASP A 508 -16.30 3.14 5.92
C ASP A 508 -15.07 3.86 5.34
N VAL A 509 -14.50 4.85 6.07
CA VAL A 509 -13.44 5.73 5.56
C VAL A 509 -12.15 5.59 6.34
N ASP A 510 -12.23 5.66 7.68
CA ASP A 510 -11.04 5.63 8.51
C ASP A 510 -10.36 4.26 8.48
N ALA A 511 -9.05 4.27 8.48
CA ALA A 511 -8.25 3.05 8.50
C ALA A 511 -8.44 2.29 9.82
N ASN A 512 -9.15 1.17 9.77
CA ASN A 512 -9.33 0.29 10.92
C ASN A 512 -8.21 -0.73 11.07
N SER A 513 -7.68 -1.23 9.97
CA SER A 513 -6.56 -2.18 9.95
C SER A 513 -5.56 -1.89 8.84
N GLU A 514 -4.32 -2.37 9.02
CA GLU A 514 -3.20 -2.24 8.08
C GLU A 514 -2.96 -3.56 7.37
N MET A 515 -3.17 -3.56 6.05
CA MET A 515 -2.88 -4.70 5.17
C MET A 515 -1.98 -4.26 4.00
N ILE A 516 -0.92 -3.51 4.28
CA ILE A 516 -0.14 -2.65 3.39
C ILE A 516 -0.95 -1.39 3.05
N ILE A 517 -2.14 -1.59 2.53
CA ILE A 517 -3.15 -0.53 2.32
C ILE A 517 -4.05 -0.42 3.57
N PRO A 518 -4.71 0.71 3.76
CA PRO A 518 -5.74 0.85 4.80
C PRO A 518 -6.96 0.01 4.46
N MET A 519 -7.49 -0.67 5.46
CA MET A 519 -8.77 -1.37 5.37
C MET A 519 -9.79 -0.73 6.32
N PRO A 520 -11.04 -0.56 5.91
CA PRO A 520 -12.10 -0.02 6.75
C PRO A 520 -12.52 -1.02 7.84
N ALA A 521 -13.49 -0.66 8.67
CA ALA A 521 -14.01 -1.54 9.69
C ALA A 521 -14.71 -2.77 9.09
N LYS A 522 -14.73 -3.86 9.86
CA LYS A 522 -15.45 -5.08 9.45
C LYS A 522 -16.94 -4.78 9.25
N GLY A 523 -17.48 -5.19 8.11
CA GLY A 523 -18.87 -4.92 7.73
C GLY A 523 -19.08 -3.57 7.05
N SER A 524 -18.02 -2.82 6.78
CA SER A 524 -18.09 -1.65 5.90
C SER A 524 -18.61 -2.03 4.52
N ARG A 525 -19.32 -1.10 3.90
CA ARG A 525 -19.74 -1.15 2.50
C ARG A 525 -19.01 -0.12 1.65
N GLY A 526 -17.90 0.43 2.17
CA GLY A 526 -17.14 1.49 1.54
C GLY A 526 -17.85 2.84 1.52
N VAL A 527 -17.24 3.80 0.85
CA VAL A 527 -17.82 5.12 0.61
C VAL A 527 -18.89 5.00 -0.47
N ARG A 528 -20.14 5.15 -0.09
CA ARG A 528 -21.27 5.07 -1.02
C ARG A 528 -21.83 6.45 -1.33
N VAL A 529 -21.99 6.71 -2.62
CA VAL A 529 -22.50 8.00 -3.10
C VAL A 529 -23.69 7.73 -4.02
N ARG A 530 -24.76 8.48 -3.80
CA ARG A 530 -25.87 8.53 -4.73
C ARG A 530 -25.59 9.61 -5.78
N ILE A 531 -25.62 9.19 -7.04
CA ILE A 531 -25.41 10.04 -8.20
C ILE A 531 -26.74 10.28 -8.86
N ARG A 532 -27.07 11.53 -9.14
CA ARG A 532 -28.24 11.95 -9.94
C ARG A 532 -27.76 12.75 -11.14
N SER A 533 -28.50 12.69 -12.24
CA SER A 533 -28.25 13.46 -13.48
C SER A 533 -29.46 14.28 -13.87
#